data_147bf9ce74e416f009c6c8ecc2a7f71f
#
_entry.id   147bf9ce74e416f009c6c8ecc2a7f71f
#
_cell.length_a   1.000
_cell.length_b   1.000
_cell.length_c   1.000
_cell.angle_alpha   90.00
_cell.angle_beta   90.00
_cell.angle_gamma   90.00
#
_symmetry.space_group_name_H-M   'P 1'
#
loop_
_entity.id
_entity.type
_entity.pdbx_description
1 polymer ?
#
loop_
_entity_poly.entity_id
_entity_poly.type
_entity_poly.pdbx_seq_one_letter_code
_entity_poly.pdbx_strand_id
1 'polypeptide(L)'
;MGLDVSVIRGKDLVCPKCGEVISTISMDNVDSGGRVWYPFLESIGYYVPYDKRTEENDWYGKDMKLTEQQTDKLYKFVKKNDPLCSNEIMGLIALARMEGQDVIINADW
;
A
#
# COMPACT_ATOMS: atom_id res chain seq x y z
N MET A 1 9.11 2.72 -19.24
CA MET A 1 8.99 2.79 -17.80
C MET A 1 7.57 2.45 -17.41
N GLY A 2 7.40 1.62 -16.42
CA GLY A 2 6.11 1.17 -15.97
C GLY A 2 5.83 1.60 -14.54
N LEU A 3 4.64 1.30 -14.10
CA LEU A 3 4.25 1.50 -12.71
C LEU A 3 4.88 0.40 -11.85
N ASP A 4 5.62 0.79 -10.84
CA ASP A 4 6.15 -0.12 -9.82
C ASP A 4 5.36 0.08 -8.53
N VAL A 5 4.91 -1.02 -7.95
CA VAL A 5 4.12 -1.02 -6.71
C VAL A 5 4.78 -1.95 -5.71
N SER A 6 4.96 -1.46 -4.49
CA SER A 6 5.40 -2.28 -3.37
C SER A 6 4.26 -2.38 -2.36
N VAL A 7 3.91 -3.60 -1.98
CA VAL A 7 2.96 -3.87 -0.90
C VAL A 7 3.76 -4.30 0.31
N ILE A 8 3.60 -3.59 1.41
CA ILE A 8 4.45 -3.72 2.59
C ILE A 8 3.58 -4.03 3.79
N ARG A 9 4.04 -4.92 4.67
CA ARG A 9 3.48 -5.02 6.01
C ARG A 9 4.46 -4.42 7.01
N GLY A 10 3.95 -3.64 7.91
CA GLY A 10 4.80 -2.95 8.86
C GLY A 10 4.08 -2.56 10.12
N LYS A 11 4.82 -2.04 11.06
CA LYS A 11 4.32 -1.59 12.34
C LYS A 11 4.96 -0.27 12.71
N ASP A 12 4.15 0.63 13.25
CA ASP A 12 4.66 1.89 13.76
C ASP A 12 5.40 1.68 15.08
N LEU A 13 6.57 2.30 15.18
CA LEU A 13 7.27 2.44 16.43
C LEU A 13 6.76 3.71 17.11
N VAL A 14 6.09 3.53 18.23
CA VAL A 14 5.41 4.63 18.95
C VAL A 14 6.20 4.99 20.20
N CYS A 15 6.34 6.29 20.45
CA CYS A 15 6.97 6.78 21.68
C CYS A 15 6.10 6.38 22.89
N PRO A 16 6.65 5.63 23.88
CA PRO A 16 5.87 5.17 25.02
C PRO A 16 5.40 6.31 25.95
N LYS A 17 5.97 7.49 25.83
CA LYS A 17 5.62 8.64 26.69
C LYS A 17 4.54 9.52 26.07
N CYS A 18 4.61 9.81 24.77
CA CYS A 18 3.71 10.78 24.13
C CYS A 18 2.78 10.15 23.09
N GLY A 19 3.00 8.89 22.72
CA GLY A 19 2.18 8.21 21.71
C GLY A 19 2.44 8.65 20.28
N GLU A 20 3.45 9.50 20.04
CA GLU A 20 3.80 9.90 18.68
C GLU A 20 4.52 8.77 17.93
N VAL A 21 4.22 8.68 16.63
CA VAL A 21 4.89 7.72 15.75
C VAL A 21 6.31 8.24 15.46
N ILE A 22 7.31 7.46 15.88
CA ILE A 22 8.72 7.79 15.66
C ILE A 22 9.14 7.34 14.26
N SER A 23 8.76 6.13 13.88
CA SER A 23 9.11 5.56 12.59
C SER A 23 8.19 4.39 12.28
N THR A 24 8.17 3.97 11.02
CA THR A 24 7.47 2.77 10.59
C THR A 24 8.51 1.70 10.28
N ILE A 25 8.38 0.53 10.91
CA ILE A 25 9.27 -0.60 10.67
C ILE A 25 8.63 -1.49 9.62
N SER A 26 9.31 -1.64 8.48
CA SER A 26 8.91 -2.58 7.44
C SER A 26 9.34 -3.99 7.84
N MET A 27 8.37 -4.91 7.89
CA MET A 27 8.63 -6.31 8.25
C MET A 27 8.80 -7.20 7.02
N ASP A 28 8.10 -6.87 5.94
CA ASP A 28 8.10 -7.64 4.72
C ASP A 28 7.54 -6.81 3.59
N ASN A 29 7.94 -7.10 2.35
CA ASN A 29 7.41 -6.42 1.19
C ASN A 29 7.30 -7.35 0.00
N VAL A 30 6.34 -7.06 -0.89
CA VAL A 30 6.17 -7.75 -2.16
C VAL A 30 6.11 -6.70 -3.26
N ASP A 31 6.96 -6.85 -4.27
CA ASP A 31 7.00 -5.96 -5.41
C ASP A 31 6.08 -6.46 -6.51
N SER A 32 5.34 -5.55 -7.10
CA SER A 32 4.44 -5.80 -8.20
C SER A 32 4.49 -4.61 -9.16
N GLY A 33 3.59 -4.55 -10.12
CA GLY A 33 3.53 -3.43 -11.03
C GLY A 33 2.63 -3.69 -12.22
N GLY A 34 2.64 -2.74 -13.14
CA GLY A 34 1.88 -2.80 -14.36
C GLY A 34 0.61 -1.95 -14.33
N ARG A 35 0.09 -1.68 -15.52
CA ARG A 35 -1.07 -0.79 -15.69
C ARG A 35 -2.33 -1.25 -14.97
N VAL A 36 -2.42 -2.54 -14.67
CA VAL A 36 -3.58 -3.10 -13.95
C VAL A 36 -3.79 -2.44 -12.59
N TRP A 37 -2.74 -1.87 -12.00
CA TRP A 37 -2.80 -1.23 -10.69
C TRP A 37 -3.44 0.17 -10.70
N TYR A 38 -3.47 0.87 -11.83
CA TYR A 38 -3.96 2.26 -11.87
C TYR A 38 -5.39 2.43 -11.34
N PRO A 39 -6.38 1.63 -11.77
CA PRO A 39 -7.74 1.79 -11.24
C PRO A 39 -7.82 1.62 -9.73
N PHE A 40 -7.07 0.68 -9.18
CA PHE A 40 -7.03 0.48 -7.73
C PHE A 40 -6.40 1.68 -7.03
N LEU A 41 -5.24 2.14 -7.52
CA LEU A 41 -4.54 3.27 -6.91
C LEU A 41 -5.38 4.55 -6.97
N GLU A 42 -6.12 4.77 -8.05
CA GLU A 42 -7.07 5.88 -8.14
C GLU A 42 -8.19 5.74 -7.10
N SER A 43 -8.68 4.54 -6.91
CA SER A 43 -9.82 4.27 -6.01
C SER A 43 -9.50 4.53 -4.55
N ILE A 44 -8.24 4.42 -4.14
CA ILE A 44 -7.80 4.71 -2.77
C ILE A 44 -7.19 6.11 -2.62
N GLY A 45 -7.16 6.89 -3.71
CA GLY A 45 -6.59 8.23 -3.68
C GLY A 45 -5.07 8.30 -3.73
N TYR A 46 -4.40 7.18 -4.01
CA TYR A 46 -2.94 7.17 -4.13
C TYR A 46 -2.49 7.80 -5.44
N TYR A 47 -3.12 7.44 -6.54
CA TYR A 47 -2.84 8.02 -7.85
C TYR A 47 -3.90 9.07 -8.18
N VAL A 48 -3.45 10.28 -8.47
CA VAL A 48 -4.30 11.38 -8.89
C VAL A 48 -3.81 11.84 -10.26
N PRO A 49 -4.70 12.01 -11.26
CA PRO A 49 -4.32 12.51 -12.58
C PRO A 49 -3.55 13.83 -12.48
N TYR A 50 -2.58 14.01 -13.37
CA TYR A 50 -1.66 15.16 -13.32
C TYR A 50 -2.38 16.51 -13.24
N ASP A 51 -3.46 16.68 -14.00
CA ASP A 51 -4.23 17.92 -14.04
C ASP A 51 -4.96 18.24 -12.72
N LYS A 52 -5.16 17.23 -11.87
CA LYS A 52 -5.82 17.36 -10.55
C LYS A 52 -4.86 17.23 -9.38
N ARG A 53 -3.58 17.00 -9.68
CA ARG A 53 -2.58 16.71 -8.64
C ARG A 53 -2.13 18.00 -7.97
N THR A 54 -2.03 17.95 -6.63
CA THR A 54 -1.49 19.03 -5.81
C THR A 54 -0.38 18.46 -4.91
N GLU A 55 0.36 19.31 -4.22
CA GLU A 55 1.38 18.84 -3.27
C GLU A 55 0.77 18.01 -2.14
N GLU A 56 -0.48 18.31 -1.77
CA GLU A 56 -1.17 17.63 -0.67
C GLU A 56 -1.64 16.23 -1.04
N ASN A 57 -2.00 16.00 -2.30
CA ASN A 57 -2.53 14.71 -2.76
C ASN A 57 -1.55 13.92 -3.63
N ASP A 58 -0.30 14.35 -3.70
CA ASP A 58 0.75 13.66 -4.45
C ASP A 58 1.43 12.62 -3.57
N TRP A 59 1.13 11.36 -3.83
CA TRP A 59 1.67 10.22 -3.07
C TRP A 59 2.85 9.54 -3.76
N TYR A 60 3.31 10.07 -4.89
CA TYR A 60 4.41 9.47 -5.66
C TYR A 60 5.60 9.12 -4.77
N GLY A 61 5.95 7.84 -4.73
CA GLY A 61 7.08 7.35 -3.96
C GLY A 61 6.91 7.40 -2.44
N LYS A 62 5.71 7.72 -1.95
CA LYS A 62 5.44 7.83 -0.51
C LYS A 62 4.66 6.61 -0.01
N ASP A 63 4.83 6.32 1.27
CA ASP A 63 4.10 5.23 1.93
C ASP A 63 2.70 5.67 2.32
N MET A 64 1.69 4.93 1.88
CA MET A 64 0.32 5.13 2.31
C MET A 64 -0.14 3.92 3.13
N LYS A 65 -0.49 4.13 4.38
CA LYS A 65 -1.10 3.11 5.22
C LYS A 65 -2.55 2.92 4.79
N LEU A 66 -2.92 1.69 4.51
CA LEU A 66 -4.30 1.36 4.13
C LEU A 66 -5.17 1.21 5.36
N THR A 67 -6.39 1.73 5.27
CA THR A 67 -7.44 1.42 6.25
C THR A 67 -7.88 -0.03 6.09
N GLU A 68 -8.66 -0.53 7.03
CA GLU A 68 -9.21 -1.88 6.93
C GLU A 68 -10.05 -2.05 5.66
N GLN A 69 -10.86 -1.04 5.33
CA GLN A 69 -11.67 -1.06 4.11
C GLN A 69 -10.80 -1.05 2.84
N GLN A 70 -9.75 -0.25 2.82
CA GLN A 70 -8.82 -0.21 1.70
C GLN A 70 -8.04 -1.53 1.57
N THR A 71 -7.70 -2.16 2.68
CA THR A 71 -7.03 -3.47 2.69
C THR A 71 -7.95 -4.54 2.11
N ASP A 72 -9.23 -4.54 2.46
CA ASP A 72 -10.22 -5.44 1.85
C ASP A 72 -10.32 -5.20 0.34
N LYS A 73 -10.34 -3.95 -0.07
CA LYS A 73 -10.38 -3.57 -1.48
C LYS A 73 -9.14 -4.07 -2.22
N LEU A 74 -7.96 -3.95 -1.61
CA LEU A 74 -6.71 -4.47 -2.17
C LEU A 74 -6.78 -5.98 -2.36
N TYR A 75 -7.23 -6.71 -1.35
CA TYR A 75 -7.37 -8.17 -1.42
C TYR A 75 -8.29 -8.59 -2.57
N LYS A 76 -9.44 -7.96 -2.68
CA LYS A 76 -10.40 -8.25 -3.76
C LYS A 76 -9.83 -7.90 -5.13
N PHE A 77 -9.13 -6.78 -5.24
CA PHE A 77 -8.48 -6.37 -6.48
C PHE A 77 -7.45 -7.40 -6.93
N VAL A 78 -6.56 -7.81 -6.03
CA VAL A 78 -5.50 -8.78 -6.31
C VAL A 78 -6.10 -10.12 -6.73
N LYS A 79 -7.13 -10.58 -6.02
CA LYS A 79 -7.81 -11.83 -6.33
C LYS A 79 -8.49 -11.81 -7.69
N LYS A 80 -9.08 -10.68 -8.07
CA LYS A 80 -9.82 -10.53 -9.33
C LYS A 80 -8.91 -10.33 -10.54
N ASN A 81 -7.88 -9.52 -10.39
CA ASN A 81 -7.07 -9.06 -11.52
C ASN A 81 -5.75 -9.80 -11.67
N ASP A 82 -5.37 -10.59 -10.68
CA ASP A 82 -4.17 -11.42 -10.68
C ASP A 82 -2.92 -10.66 -11.15
N PRO A 83 -2.57 -9.54 -10.50
CA PRO A 83 -1.35 -8.83 -10.85
C PRO A 83 -0.10 -9.66 -10.51
N LEU A 84 1.06 -9.18 -10.92
CA LEU A 84 2.32 -9.83 -10.62
C LEU A 84 2.45 -10.07 -9.10
N CYS A 85 2.85 -11.28 -8.71
CA CYS A 85 3.01 -11.70 -7.33
C CYS A 85 1.72 -11.64 -6.49
N SER A 86 0.57 -11.92 -7.13
CA SER A 86 -0.73 -11.84 -6.44
C SER A 86 -0.83 -12.75 -5.23
N ASN A 87 -0.32 -13.98 -5.30
CA ASN A 87 -0.36 -14.92 -4.18
C ASN A 87 0.47 -14.41 -3.00
N GLU A 88 1.63 -13.86 -3.28
CA GLU A 88 2.51 -13.28 -2.27
C GLU A 88 1.87 -12.07 -1.60
N ILE A 89 1.16 -11.24 -2.37
CA ILE A 89 0.44 -10.09 -1.82
C ILE A 89 -0.69 -10.56 -0.90
N MET A 90 -1.48 -11.54 -1.32
CA MET A 90 -2.55 -12.09 -0.49
C MET A 90 -2.00 -12.69 0.81
N GLY A 91 -0.87 -13.39 0.73
CA GLY A 91 -0.19 -13.94 1.91
C GLY A 91 0.30 -12.86 2.85
N LEU A 92 0.86 -11.78 2.29
CA LEU A 92 1.33 -10.65 3.09
C LEU A 92 0.17 -9.99 3.85
N ILE A 93 -0.97 -9.80 3.18
CA ILE A 93 -2.16 -9.22 3.81
C ILE A 93 -2.65 -10.12 4.96
N ALA A 94 -2.68 -11.43 4.74
CA ALA A 94 -3.10 -12.39 5.77
C ALA A 94 -2.18 -12.33 6.98
N LEU A 95 -0.86 -12.30 6.76
CA LEU A 95 0.13 -12.20 7.83
C LEU A 95 0.00 -10.89 8.59
N ALA A 96 -0.20 -9.77 7.89
CA ALA A 96 -0.37 -8.48 8.52
C ALA A 96 -1.58 -8.48 9.46
N ARG A 97 -2.69 -9.07 9.04
CA ARG A 97 -3.90 -9.19 9.87
C ARG A 97 -3.69 -10.08 11.08
N MET A 98 -3.00 -11.20 10.92
CA MET A 98 -2.69 -12.11 12.02
C MET A 98 -1.79 -11.47 13.07
N GLU A 99 -0.84 -10.65 12.63
CA GLU A 99 0.15 -10.03 13.50
C GLU A 99 -0.26 -8.62 13.98
N GLY A 100 -1.43 -8.15 13.58
CA GLY A 100 -1.89 -6.80 13.94
C GLY A 100 -1.06 -5.68 13.33
N GLN A 101 -0.53 -5.89 12.13
CA GLN A 101 0.30 -4.93 11.43
C GLN A 101 -0.49 -4.19 10.35
N ASP A 102 0.05 -3.06 9.91
CA ASP A 102 -0.53 -2.28 8.83
C ASP A 102 -0.09 -2.82 7.47
N VAL A 103 -0.96 -2.68 6.49
CA VAL A 103 -0.64 -2.88 5.08
C VAL A 103 -0.39 -1.51 4.47
N ILE A 104 0.73 -1.37 3.78
CA ILE A 104 1.23 -0.10 3.26
C ILE A 104 1.45 -0.25 1.77
N ILE A 105 1.08 0.77 1.01
CA ILE A 105 1.35 0.85 -0.44
C ILE A 105 2.38 1.94 -0.69
N ASN A 106 3.36 1.63 -1.51
CA ASN A 106 4.31 2.58 -2.07
C ASN A 106 4.41 2.33 -3.57
N ALA A 107 4.20 3.34 -4.35
CA ALA A 107 4.25 3.19 -5.81
C ALA A 107 4.93 4.39 -6.46
N ASP A 108 5.58 4.11 -7.58
CA ASP A 108 6.11 5.13 -8.47
C ASP A 108 5.75 4.80 -9.92
N TRP A 109 5.65 5.83 -10.73
CA TRP A 109 5.21 5.70 -12.13
C TRP A 109 6.02 6.60 -13.06
#